data_11bd99fa388bece3c9e331820482c8bd
#
_entry.id   11bd99fa388bece3c9e331820482c8bd
#
_cell.length_a   1.000
_cell.length_b   1.000
_cell.length_c   1.000
_cell.angle_alpha   90.00
_cell.angle_beta   90.00
_cell.angle_gamma   90.00
#
_symmetry.space_group_name_H-M   'P 1'
#
loop_
_entity.id
_entity.type
_entity.pdbx_description
1 polymer ?
#
loop_
_entity_poly.entity_id
_entity_poly.type
_entity_poly.pdbx_seq_one_letter_code
_entity_poly.pdbx_strand_id
1 'polypeptide(L)'
;MKKTLGLALCGSYCTYEAVFDAAAKLAEDYRLVPIMSETASHTDTRFGTAEAFLARLEALCARKPVTSIAEAEPLGPKEPMDALLIAPCTGCTLARLAQGQTDSCVTMAAKAHLRNGKPLVLAFSTNDGLSGSAENIAKLLNRKNVYFVPFRQDDPKRKPFSLQADFSLLGETVAAALEGRQLQPVLR
;
A
#
# COMPACT_ATOMS: atom_id res chain seq x y z
N MET A 1 -5.32 11.18 -20.96
CA MET A 1 -4.46 11.49 -19.78
C MET A 1 -4.29 10.22 -18.95
N LYS A 2 -3.09 9.95 -18.43
CA LYS A 2 -2.87 8.83 -17.49
C LYS A 2 -3.70 9.07 -16.21
N LYS A 3 -4.31 8.01 -15.68
CA LYS A 3 -4.94 8.05 -14.35
C LYS A 3 -3.89 8.29 -13.25
N THR A 4 -4.32 8.90 -12.15
CA THR A 4 -3.43 9.18 -11.01
C THR A 4 -3.55 8.09 -9.96
N LEU A 5 -2.44 7.45 -9.64
CA LEU A 5 -2.33 6.40 -8.64
C LEU A 5 -1.45 6.85 -7.47
N GLY A 6 -2.02 6.92 -6.26
CA GLY A 6 -1.22 7.05 -5.06
C GLY A 6 -0.45 5.76 -4.79
N LEU A 7 0.86 5.87 -4.58
CA LEU A 7 1.73 4.75 -4.21
C LEU A 7 2.29 5.01 -2.81
N ALA A 8 1.77 4.30 -1.82
CA ALA A 8 2.16 4.46 -0.43
C ALA A 8 3.01 3.27 0.05
N LEU A 9 4.21 3.56 0.58
CA LEU A 9 5.11 2.58 1.16
C LEU A 9 5.09 2.65 2.69
N CYS A 10 4.96 1.49 3.32
CA CYS A 10 5.14 1.32 4.76
C CYS A 10 6.39 0.48 5.03
N GLY A 11 6.60 0.02 6.26
CA GLY A 11 7.63 -0.97 6.58
C GLY A 11 7.49 -2.25 5.75
N SER A 12 7.98 -3.39 6.27
CA SER A 12 8.15 -4.64 5.49
C SER A 12 9.20 -4.50 4.40
N TYR A 13 10.32 -3.90 4.75
CA TYR A 13 11.43 -3.54 3.86
C TYR A 13 12.00 -4.72 3.04
N CYS A 14 11.84 -5.96 3.53
CA CYS A 14 12.26 -7.16 2.80
C CYS A 14 11.50 -7.38 1.48
N THR A 15 10.40 -6.66 1.25
CA THR A 15 9.59 -6.74 0.04
C THR A 15 9.81 -5.57 -0.91
N TYR A 16 10.62 -4.59 -0.55
CA TYR A 16 10.78 -3.34 -1.31
C TYR A 16 11.26 -3.56 -2.73
N GLU A 17 12.20 -4.48 -2.98
CA GLU A 17 12.66 -4.75 -4.35
C GLU A 17 11.50 -5.19 -5.25
N ALA A 18 10.72 -6.18 -4.80
CA ALA A 18 9.57 -6.66 -5.56
C ALA A 18 8.51 -5.57 -5.77
N VAL A 19 8.33 -4.69 -4.78
CA VAL A 19 7.40 -3.55 -4.88
C VAL A 19 7.90 -2.51 -5.87
N PHE A 20 9.18 -2.14 -5.83
CA PHE A 20 9.75 -1.17 -6.77
C PHE A 20 9.73 -1.69 -8.22
N ASP A 21 10.02 -2.98 -8.43
CA ASP A 21 9.96 -3.61 -9.75
C ASP A 21 8.53 -3.58 -10.32
N ALA A 22 7.54 -3.88 -9.49
CA ALA A 22 6.14 -3.81 -9.90
C ALA A 22 5.67 -2.36 -10.09
N ALA A 23 6.12 -1.43 -9.25
CA ALA A 23 5.79 -0.01 -9.34
C ALA A 23 6.39 0.66 -10.59
N ALA A 24 7.57 0.19 -11.06
CA ALA A 24 8.13 0.66 -12.32
C ALA A 24 7.21 0.38 -13.50
N LYS A 25 6.58 -0.80 -13.54
CA LYS A 25 5.57 -1.14 -14.55
C LYS A 25 4.32 -0.27 -14.42
N LEU A 26 3.87 0.00 -13.18
CA LEU A 26 2.73 0.89 -12.94
C LEU A 26 2.99 2.32 -13.43
N ALA A 27 4.23 2.81 -13.36
CA ALA A 27 4.60 4.14 -13.85
C ALA A 27 4.46 4.30 -15.38
N GLU A 28 4.45 3.18 -16.13
CA GLU A 28 4.20 3.19 -17.58
C GLU A 28 2.75 3.58 -17.89
N ASP A 29 1.78 3.18 -17.04
CA ASP A 29 0.35 3.36 -17.26
C ASP A 29 -0.27 4.48 -16.43
N TYR A 30 0.31 4.77 -15.25
CA TYR A 30 -0.23 5.70 -14.27
C TYR A 30 0.73 6.87 -13.99
N ARG A 31 0.16 8.01 -13.60
CA ARG A 31 0.91 9.08 -12.92
C ARG A 31 0.96 8.74 -11.43
N LEU A 32 2.13 8.45 -10.91
CA LEU A 32 2.31 8.06 -9.52
C LEU A 32 2.41 9.28 -8.59
N VAL A 33 1.74 9.21 -7.45
CA VAL A 33 1.87 10.14 -6.32
C VAL A 33 2.52 9.38 -5.15
N PRO A 34 3.80 9.62 -4.86
CA PRO A 34 4.52 8.86 -3.86
C PRO A 34 4.17 9.31 -2.44
N ILE A 35 3.97 8.35 -1.56
CA ILE A 35 3.74 8.54 -0.13
C ILE A 35 4.64 7.53 0.60
N MET A 36 5.31 7.93 1.67
CA MET A 36 6.09 7.02 2.50
C MET A 36 5.77 7.29 3.97
N SER A 37 5.44 6.23 4.72
CA SER A 37 5.12 6.39 6.14
C SER A 37 6.27 7.04 6.91
N GLU A 38 5.96 7.78 7.96
CA GLU A 38 6.95 8.48 8.79
C GLU A 38 8.04 7.53 9.29
N THR A 39 7.65 6.34 9.74
CA THR A 39 8.62 5.31 10.18
C THR A 39 9.53 4.88 9.02
N ALA A 40 8.98 4.63 7.83
CA ALA A 40 9.78 4.15 6.70
C ALA A 40 10.70 5.23 6.15
N SER A 41 10.31 6.49 6.22
CA SER A 41 11.09 7.64 5.73
C SER A 41 12.24 8.07 6.65
N HIS A 42 12.35 7.48 7.86
CA HIS A 42 13.37 7.84 8.86
C HIS A 42 14.12 6.63 9.43
N THR A 43 13.85 5.41 8.96
CA THR A 43 14.43 4.20 9.55
C THR A 43 15.38 3.51 8.57
N ASP A 44 16.65 3.47 8.92
CA ASP A 44 17.65 2.66 8.23
C ASP A 44 17.52 1.19 8.63
N THR A 45 17.69 0.30 7.68
CA THR A 45 17.56 -1.13 7.89
C THR A 45 18.69 -1.88 7.18
N ARG A 46 18.80 -3.19 7.43
CA ARG A 46 19.72 -4.05 6.68
C ARG A 46 19.39 -4.17 5.19
N PHE A 47 18.23 -3.70 4.76
CA PHE A 47 17.79 -3.73 3.35
C PHE A 47 18.11 -2.43 2.61
N GLY A 48 18.49 -1.38 3.31
CA GLY A 48 18.84 -0.08 2.77
C GLY A 48 18.56 1.05 3.75
N THR A 49 19.04 2.24 3.43
CA THR A 49 18.80 3.45 4.21
C THR A 49 17.48 4.10 3.81
N ALA A 50 16.87 4.83 4.74
CA ALA A 50 15.66 5.61 4.49
C ALA A 50 15.88 6.62 3.34
N GLU A 51 17.04 7.28 3.33
CA GLU A 51 17.42 8.23 2.27
C GLU A 51 17.46 7.56 0.88
N ALA A 52 18.06 6.38 0.77
CA ALA A 52 18.12 5.66 -0.49
C ALA A 52 16.73 5.24 -1.01
N PHE A 53 15.85 4.81 -0.12
CA PHE A 53 14.47 4.46 -0.49
C PHE A 53 13.65 5.68 -0.89
N LEU A 54 13.81 6.80 -0.19
CA LEU A 54 13.16 8.08 -0.55
C LEU A 54 13.62 8.54 -1.94
N ALA A 55 14.95 8.56 -2.18
CA ALA A 55 15.50 8.96 -3.47
C ALA A 55 15.00 8.05 -4.62
N ARG A 56 14.96 6.73 -4.39
CA ARG A 56 14.45 5.77 -5.38
C ARG A 56 12.96 6.00 -5.67
N LEU A 57 12.16 6.25 -4.63
CA LEU A 57 10.72 6.52 -4.80
C LEU A 57 10.49 7.85 -5.52
N GLU A 58 11.26 8.89 -5.19
CA GLU A 58 11.21 10.19 -5.86
C GLU A 58 11.58 10.07 -7.35
N ALA A 59 12.67 9.37 -7.66
CA ALA A 59 13.11 9.13 -9.05
C ALA A 59 12.06 8.36 -9.86
N LEU A 60 11.46 7.32 -9.26
CA LEU A 60 10.41 6.52 -9.91
C LEU A 60 9.16 7.34 -10.24
N CYS A 61 8.75 8.21 -9.33
CA CYS A 61 7.50 8.97 -9.46
C CYS A 61 7.71 10.36 -10.07
N ALA A 62 8.97 10.79 -10.31
CA ALA A 62 9.34 12.15 -10.72
C ALA A 62 8.71 13.23 -9.82
N ARG A 63 8.59 12.93 -8.54
CA ARG A 63 7.94 13.77 -7.53
C ARG A 63 8.43 13.42 -6.13
N LYS A 64 8.65 14.45 -5.30
CA LYS A 64 9.02 14.29 -3.90
C LYS A 64 7.95 13.50 -3.12
N PRO A 65 8.33 12.47 -2.34
CA PRO A 65 7.40 11.72 -1.52
C PRO A 65 6.75 12.56 -0.42
N VAL A 66 5.45 12.33 -0.20
CA VAL A 66 4.70 12.83 0.94
C VAL A 66 5.08 11.98 2.16
N THR A 67 5.57 12.63 3.23
CA THR A 67 6.09 11.93 4.42
C THR A 67 5.47 12.40 5.73
N SER A 68 4.56 13.36 5.69
CA SER A 68 3.87 13.89 6.87
C SER A 68 2.35 13.90 6.72
N ILE A 69 1.65 13.91 7.86
CA ILE A 69 0.19 14.00 7.89
C ILE A 69 -0.30 15.29 7.23
N ALA A 70 0.39 16.41 7.49
CA ALA A 70 0.03 17.71 6.93
C ALA A 70 0.12 17.74 5.39
N GLU A 71 1.12 17.07 4.81
CA GLU A 71 1.26 16.94 3.36
C GLU A 71 0.26 15.94 2.77
N ALA A 72 -0.19 14.95 3.55
CA ALA A 72 -1.14 13.93 3.10
C ALA A 72 -2.60 14.42 3.11
N GLU A 73 -2.96 15.36 3.98
CA GLU A 73 -4.32 15.87 4.11
C GLU A 73 -4.92 16.41 2.78
N PRO A 74 -4.17 17.15 1.95
CA PRO A 74 -4.65 17.64 0.67
C PRO A 74 -4.87 16.57 -0.39
N LEU A 75 -4.36 15.35 -0.22
CA LEU A 75 -4.44 14.24 -1.16
C LEU A 75 -5.85 13.61 -1.26
N GLY A 76 -6.80 14.33 -1.57
CA GLY A 76 -8.19 13.92 -1.74
C GLY A 76 -8.99 15.10 -2.20
N PRO A 77 -9.07 16.18 -1.39
CA PRO A 77 -9.83 17.36 -1.78
C PRO A 77 -9.15 18.23 -2.84
N LYS A 78 -7.82 18.39 -2.80
CA LYS A 78 -7.07 19.26 -3.72
C LYS A 78 -6.36 18.50 -4.83
N GLU A 79 -5.90 17.29 -4.53
CA GLU A 79 -5.21 16.41 -5.48
C GLU A 79 -5.90 15.04 -5.51
N PRO A 80 -7.05 14.90 -6.21
CA PRO A 80 -7.76 13.63 -6.26
C PRO A 80 -6.96 12.59 -7.03
N MET A 81 -6.83 11.41 -6.43
CA MET A 81 -6.27 10.22 -7.06
C MET A 81 -7.41 9.33 -7.57
N ASP A 82 -7.20 8.56 -8.64
CA ASP A 82 -8.17 7.60 -9.12
C ASP A 82 -8.18 6.32 -8.29
N ALA A 83 -7.01 5.91 -7.79
CA ALA A 83 -6.84 4.84 -6.82
C ALA A 83 -5.69 5.16 -5.85
N LEU A 84 -5.69 4.52 -4.67
CA LEU A 84 -4.56 4.52 -3.74
C LEU A 84 -4.10 3.09 -3.50
N LEU A 85 -2.83 2.81 -3.78
CA LEU A 85 -2.18 1.54 -3.52
C LEU A 85 -1.24 1.70 -2.31
N ILE A 86 -1.41 0.86 -1.29
CA ILE A 86 -0.46 0.73 -0.17
C ILE A 86 0.34 -0.55 -0.38
N ALA A 87 1.59 -0.42 -0.79
CA ALA A 87 2.50 -1.53 -1.09
C ALA A 87 3.95 -1.19 -0.72
N PRO A 88 4.57 -1.90 0.23
CA PRO A 88 3.92 -2.89 1.09
C PRO A 88 3.08 -2.23 2.19
N CYS A 89 2.01 -2.92 2.61
CA CYS A 89 1.21 -2.56 3.77
C CYS A 89 1.58 -3.45 4.95
N THR A 90 1.98 -2.87 6.09
CA THR A 90 2.33 -3.64 7.30
C THR A 90 1.09 -4.04 8.11
N GLY A 91 1.21 -5.05 8.98
CA GLY A 91 0.17 -5.40 9.96
C GLY A 91 -0.25 -4.22 10.84
N CYS A 92 0.69 -3.37 11.24
CA CYS A 92 0.40 -2.14 11.97
C CYS A 92 -0.47 -1.17 11.16
N THR A 93 -0.18 -0.99 9.87
CA THR A 93 -0.99 -0.15 8.98
C THR A 93 -2.37 -0.77 8.74
N LEU A 94 -2.47 -2.09 8.57
CA LEU A 94 -3.76 -2.80 8.49
C LEU A 94 -4.61 -2.54 9.75
N ALA A 95 -4.01 -2.65 10.94
CA ALA A 95 -4.71 -2.39 12.20
C ALA A 95 -5.25 -0.96 12.28
N ARG A 96 -4.43 0.03 11.95
CA ARG A 96 -4.84 1.43 11.92
C ARG A 96 -5.98 1.67 10.94
N LEU A 97 -5.88 1.15 9.73
CA LEU A 97 -6.94 1.27 8.71
C LEU A 97 -8.24 0.60 9.18
N ALA A 98 -8.15 -0.60 9.75
CA ALA A 98 -9.31 -1.35 10.26
C ALA A 98 -10.03 -0.62 11.41
N GLN A 99 -9.29 0.10 12.25
CA GLN A 99 -9.83 0.89 13.35
C GLN A 99 -10.17 2.34 12.96
N GLY A 100 -9.87 2.77 11.72
CA GLY A 100 -10.12 4.15 11.27
C GLY A 100 -9.16 5.17 11.86
N GLN A 101 -8.00 4.74 12.37
CA GLN A 101 -6.96 5.63 12.87
C GLN A 101 -6.25 6.33 11.72
N THR A 102 -5.92 7.61 11.92
CA THR A 102 -5.34 8.49 10.88
C THR A 102 -4.13 9.25 11.43
N ASP A 103 -3.28 8.55 12.15
CA ASP A 103 -2.11 9.05 12.86
C ASP A 103 -0.79 8.88 12.07
N SER A 104 -0.89 8.62 10.77
CA SER A 104 0.25 8.60 9.83
C SER A 104 -0.14 9.21 8.50
N CYS A 105 0.85 9.64 7.70
CA CYS A 105 0.58 10.19 6.36
C CYS A 105 -0.15 9.17 5.47
N VAL A 106 0.19 7.88 5.56
CA VAL A 106 -0.45 6.81 4.79
C VAL A 106 -1.92 6.63 5.18
N THR A 107 -2.22 6.58 6.47
CA THR A 107 -3.60 6.42 6.94
C THR A 107 -4.42 7.69 6.76
N MET A 108 -3.81 8.87 6.83
CA MET A 108 -4.46 10.13 6.48
C MET A 108 -4.80 10.18 4.99
N ALA A 109 -3.86 9.83 4.11
CA ALA A 109 -4.11 9.74 2.67
C ALA A 109 -5.24 8.74 2.37
N ALA A 110 -5.23 7.56 3.02
CA ALA A 110 -6.28 6.55 2.83
C ALA A 110 -7.67 7.08 3.26
N LYS A 111 -7.77 7.77 4.40
CA LYS A 111 -9.01 8.40 4.84
C LYS A 111 -9.51 9.46 3.86
N ALA A 112 -8.62 10.38 3.45
CA ALA A 112 -8.93 11.44 2.51
C ALA A 112 -9.39 10.88 1.16
N HIS A 113 -8.80 9.75 0.73
CA HIS A 113 -9.13 9.06 -0.51
C HIS A 113 -10.47 8.30 -0.43
N LEU A 114 -10.66 7.47 0.60
CA LEU A 114 -11.87 6.65 0.77
C LEU A 114 -13.15 7.49 0.94
N ARG A 115 -13.08 8.66 1.58
CA ARG A 115 -14.26 9.54 1.72
C ARG A 115 -14.79 10.05 0.37
N ASN A 116 -13.98 10.01 -0.69
CA ASN A 116 -14.37 10.34 -2.04
C ASN A 116 -14.93 9.13 -2.82
N GLY A 117 -15.14 8.00 -2.15
CA GLY A 117 -15.65 6.77 -2.75
C GLY A 117 -14.69 6.09 -3.73
N LYS A 118 -13.42 6.44 -3.69
CA LYS A 118 -12.37 5.90 -4.59
C LYS A 118 -11.73 4.63 -4.01
N PRO A 119 -11.20 3.72 -4.87
CA PRO A 119 -10.67 2.43 -4.45
C PRO A 119 -9.32 2.54 -3.72
N LEU A 120 -9.22 1.85 -2.59
CA LEU A 120 -7.99 1.60 -1.84
C LEU A 120 -7.54 0.16 -2.10
N VAL A 121 -6.32 -0.03 -2.56
CA VAL A 121 -5.72 -1.34 -2.82
C VAL A 121 -4.65 -1.63 -1.77
N LEU A 122 -4.70 -2.80 -1.15
CA LEU A 122 -3.80 -3.22 -0.07
C LEU A 122 -2.95 -4.41 -0.51
N ALA A 123 -1.64 -4.21 -0.60
CA ALA A 123 -0.64 -5.24 -0.82
C ALA A 123 0.12 -5.47 0.48
N PHE A 124 -0.43 -6.27 1.37
CA PHE A 124 0.14 -6.44 2.70
C PHE A 124 1.20 -7.54 2.76
N SER A 125 2.13 -7.37 3.71
CA SER A 125 3.10 -8.38 4.12
C SER A 125 3.27 -8.27 5.63
N THR A 126 2.90 -9.36 6.34
CA THR A 126 2.96 -9.38 7.80
C THR A 126 3.20 -10.80 8.33
N ASN A 127 4.01 -10.92 9.38
CA ASN A 127 4.36 -12.20 9.98
C ASN A 127 3.23 -12.80 10.85
N ASP A 128 2.19 -12.04 11.13
CA ASP A 128 1.07 -12.39 12.01
C ASP A 128 -0.28 -12.39 11.29
N GLY A 129 -0.28 -12.55 9.96
CA GLY A 129 -1.48 -12.49 9.14
C GLY A 129 -2.57 -13.49 9.51
N LEU A 130 -2.18 -14.69 9.99
CA LEU A 130 -3.09 -15.74 10.47
C LEU A 130 -3.26 -15.72 12.01
N SER A 131 -2.81 -14.67 12.69
CA SER A 131 -2.96 -14.49 14.13
C SER A 131 -3.41 -13.06 14.46
N GLY A 132 -2.56 -12.21 15.00
CA GLY A 132 -2.94 -10.86 15.45
C GLY A 132 -3.51 -9.93 14.36
N SER A 133 -3.08 -10.07 13.12
CA SER A 133 -3.60 -9.28 11.99
C SER A 133 -4.82 -9.89 11.29
N ALA A 134 -5.21 -11.14 11.60
CA ALA A 134 -6.31 -11.84 10.92
C ALA A 134 -7.64 -11.10 11.01
N GLU A 135 -7.99 -10.61 12.19
CA GLU A 135 -9.21 -9.83 12.43
C GLU A 135 -9.23 -8.52 11.60
N ASN A 136 -8.10 -7.83 11.54
CA ASN A 136 -7.97 -6.60 10.77
C ASN A 136 -8.10 -6.85 9.26
N ILE A 137 -7.52 -7.94 8.76
CA ILE A 137 -7.65 -8.38 7.37
C ILE A 137 -9.12 -8.67 7.06
N ALA A 138 -9.81 -9.46 7.90
CA ALA A 138 -11.23 -9.80 7.71
C ALA A 138 -12.12 -8.54 7.71
N LYS A 139 -11.88 -7.61 8.64
CA LYS A 139 -12.62 -6.35 8.72
C LYS A 139 -12.43 -5.49 7.48
N LEU A 140 -11.22 -5.43 6.93
CA LEU A 140 -10.91 -4.66 5.73
C LEU A 140 -11.40 -5.34 4.45
N LEU A 141 -11.38 -6.67 4.36
CA LEU A 141 -11.98 -7.43 3.25
C LEU A 141 -13.49 -7.16 3.10
N ASN A 142 -14.17 -6.88 4.23
CA ASN A 142 -15.60 -6.56 4.24
C ASN A 142 -15.90 -5.07 4.04
N ARG A 143 -14.88 -4.22 3.88
CA ARG A 143 -15.07 -2.78 3.76
C ARG A 143 -15.27 -2.36 2.30
N LYS A 144 -16.29 -1.54 2.05
CA LYS A 144 -16.55 -0.97 0.72
C LYS A 144 -15.35 -0.18 0.19
N ASN A 145 -15.04 -0.34 -1.10
CA ASN A 145 -13.93 0.31 -1.81
C ASN A 145 -12.53 -0.06 -1.30
N VAL A 146 -12.39 -1.14 -0.54
CA VAL A 146 -11.10 -1.71 -0.15
C VAL A 146 -10.90 -3.03 -0.87
N TYR A 147 -9.78 -3.16 -1.56
CA TYR A 147 -9.42 -4.32 -2.38
C TYR A 147 -8.07 -4.85 -1.97
N PHE A 148 -7.91 -6.16 -2.02
CA PHE A 148 -6.66 -6.80 -1.64
C PHE A 148 -5.94 -7.33 -2.88
N VAL A 149 -4.64 -7.10 -2.95
CA VAL A 149 -3.79 -7.86 -3.84
C VAL A 149 -3.83 -9.32 -3.38
N PRO A 150 -4.06 -10.29 -4.27
CA PRO A 150 -4.07 -11.71 -3.90
C PRO A 150 -2.87 -12.10 -3.05
N PHE A 151 -3.08 -12.92 -2.03
CA PHE A 151 -2.06 -13.22 -1.02
C PHE A 151 -2.04 -14.69 -0.62
N ARG A 152 -0.93 -15.11 -0.01
CA ARG A 152 -0.69 -16.47 0.46
C ARG A 152 0.26 -16.49 1.65
N GLN A 153 0.44 -17.68 2.24
CA GLN A 153 1.56 -17.89 3.14
C GLN A 153 2.87 -17.89 2.34
N ASP A 154 3.86 -17.11 2.79
CA ASP A 154 5.17 -17.03 2.13
C ASP A 154 6.10 -18.20 2.53
N ASP A 155 6.04 -18.64 3.79
CA ASP A 155 6.82 -19.77 4.30
C ASP A 155 6.04 -20.50 5.41
N PRO A 156 5.09 -21.40 5.08
CA PRO A 156 4.23 -22.05 6.07
C PRO A 156 4.98 -22.92 7.08
N LYS A 157 6.17 -23.39 6.74
CA LYS A 157 6.99 -24.23 7.66
C LYS A 157 7.74 -23.41 8.69
N ARG A 158 8.33 -22.27 8.30
CA ARG A 158 9.16 -21.45 9.18
C ARG A 158 8.40 -20.28 9.78
N LYS A 159 7.35 -19.82 9.09
CA LYS A 159 6.52 -18.68 9.47
C LYS A 159 5.03 -19.04 9.34
N PRO A 160 4.50 -19.92 10.21
CA PRO A 160 3.16 -20.51 10.04
C PRO A 160 2.01 -19.50 10.06
N PHE A 161 2.24 -18.29 10.57
CA PHE A 161 1.23 -17.24 10.63
C PHE A 161 1.44 -16.11 9.63
N SER A 162 2.52 -16.16 8.85
CA SER A 162 2.87 -15.09 7.91
C SER A 162 2.01 -15.16 6.66
N LEU A 163 1.54 -14.00 6.23
CA LEU A 163 0.86 -13.79 4.95
C LEU A 163 1.53 -12.68 4.16
N GLN A 164 1.61 -12.87 2.85
CA GLN A 164 2.21 -11.92 1.93
C GLN A 164 1.40 -11.81 0.64
N ALA A 165 1.19 -10.58 0.18
CA ALA A 165 0.62 -10.29 -1.12
C ALA A 165 1.57 -10.73 -2.25
N ASP A 166 0.99 -11.17 -3.37
CA ASP A 166 1.72 -11.41 -4.60
C ASP A 166 1.93 -10.08 -5.34
N PHE A 167 3.09 -9.46 -5.12
CA PHE A 167 3.40 -8.14 -5.70
C PHE A 167 3.44 -8.12 -7.23
N SER A 168 3.54 -9.28 -7.90
CA SER A 168 3.44 -9.35 -9.35
C SER A 168 2.05 -8.98 -9.89
N LEU A 169 1.03 -9.05 -9.02
CA LEU A 169 -0.37 -8.76 -9.35
C LEU A 169 -0.82 -7.32 -9.00
N LEU A 170 0.11 -6.42 -8.64
CA LEU A 170 -0.26 -5.04 -8.30
C LEU A 170 -1.03 -4.36 -9.44
N GLY A 171 -0.56 -4.47 -10.68
CA GLY A 171 -1.19 -3.84 -11.85
C GLY A 171 -2.59 -4.36 -12.11
N GLU A 172 -2.75 -5.68 -12.15
CA GLU A 172 -4.06 -6.32 -12.39
C GLU A 172 -5.05 -5.99 -11.27
N THR A 173 -4.58 -5.95 -10.01
CA THR A 173 -5.44 -5.60 -8.87
C THR A 173 -5.88 -4.14 -8.92
N VAL A 174 -4.98 -3.21 -9.25
CA VAL A 174 -5.31 -1.80 -9.41
C VAL A 174 -6.34 -1.61 -10.54
N ALA A 175 -6.15 -2.29 -11.68
CA ALA A 175 -7.09 -2.23 -12.80
C ALA A 175 -8.48 -2.76 -12.40
N ALA A 176 -8.54 -3.91 -11.74
CA ALA A 176 -9.81 -4.48 -11.25
C ALA A 176 -10.49 -3.58 -10.20
N ALA A 177 -9.73 -3.00 -9.28
CA ALA A 177 -10.23 -2.09 -8.25
C ALA A 177 -10.81 -0.79 -8.85
N LEU A 178 -10.22 -0.27 -9.91
CA LEU A 178 -10.75 0.88 -10.66
C LEU A 178 -12.11 0.61 -11.31
N GLU A 179 -12.43 -0.67 -11.55
CA GLU A 179 -13.73 -1.15 -12.05
C GLU A 179 -14.68 -1.57 -10.90
N GLY A 180 -14.28 -1.39 -9.64
CA GLY A 180 -15.07 -1.77 -8.47
C GLY A 180 -15.07 -3.28 -8.18
N ARG A 181 -14.08 -4.04 -8.68
CA ARG A 181 -14.01 -5.49 -8.55
C ARG A 181 -12.78 -5.93 -7.74
N GLN A 182 -12.94 -6.95 -6.90
CA GLN A 182 -11.83 -7.66 -6.27
C GLN A 182 -11.21 -8.64 -7.28
N LEU A 183 -9.90 -8.58 -7.50
CA LEU A 183 -9.19 -9.57 -8.31
C LEU A 183 -9.26 -10.95 -7.63
N GLN A 184 -9.70 -11.95 -8.37
CA GLN A 184 -9.88 -13.33 -7.88
C GLN A 184 -8.91 -14.31 -8.55
N PRO A 185 -8.51 -15.41 -7.87
CA PRO A 185 -8.79 -15.69 -6.45
C PRO A 185 -7.97 -14.79 -5.52
N VAL A 186 -8.59 -14.31 -4.42
CA VAL A 186 -7.90 -13.45 -3.43
C VAL A 186 -6.94 -14.25 -2.55
N LEU A 187 -7.24 -15.54 -2.31
CA LEU A 187 -6.35 -16.50 -1.64
C LEU A 187 -5.68 -17.40 -2.68
N ARG A 188 -4.35 -17.57 -2.59
CA ARG A 188 -3.54 -18.34 -3.54
C ARG A 188 -2.74 -19.43 -2.85
#